data_8620a906269fce869dedaf0e246071cf
#
_entry.id   8620a906269fce869dedaf0e246071cf
#
_cell.length_a   1.000
_cell.length_b   1.000
_cell.length_c   1.000
_cell.angle_alpha   90.00
_cell.angle_beta   90.00
_cell.angle_gamma   90.00
#
_symmetry.space_group_name_H-M   'P 1'
#
loop_
_entity.id
_entity.type
_entity.pdbx_description
1 polymer ?
#
loop_
_entity_poly.entity_id
_entity_poly.type
_entity_poly.pdbx_seq_one_letter_code
_entity_poly.pdbx_strand_id
1 'polypeptide(L)' 'MRHQNAKETAQMMLRLHGLRAQAIAQERAAEMRQQGDTAGLDHWQQIHTAICEMRRSTRQENYGESHADHRS' A
#
# COMPACT_ATOMS: atom_id res chain seq x y z
N MET A 1 -18.79 11.71 -8.19
CA MET A 1 -18.31 11.31 -8.17
C MET A 1 -17.85 10.68 -7.47
N ARG A 2 -17.37 10.18 -7.54
CA ARG A 2 -16.87 9.57 -6.87
C ARG A 2 -15.61 9.60 -6.79
N HIS A 3 -14.99 9.60 -5.76
CA HIS A 3 -13.64 9.50 -5.70
C HIS A 3 -13.27 8.10 -5.54
N GLN A 4 -12.12 7.66 -6.00
CA GLN A 4 -11.57 6.41 -5.63
C GLN A 4 -11.13 6.50 -4.22
N ASN A 5 -11.43 5.52 -3.39
CA ASN A 5 -10.91 5.53 -2.04
C ASN A 5 -9.50 4.95 -2.05
N ALA A 6 -8.80 5.11 -0.94
CA ALA A 6 -7.41 4.69 -0.85
C ALA A 6 -7.24 3.21 -1.13
N LYS A 7 -8.19 2.42 -0.71
CA LYS A 7 -8.10 0.98 -0.89
C LYS A 7 -8.16 0.61 -2.36
N GLU A 8 -9.05 1.24 -3.11
CA GLU A 8 -9.15 0.96 -4.54
C GLU A 8 -7.90 1.38 -5.26
N THR A 9 -7.37 2.55 -4.90
CA THR A 9 -6.14 3.01 -5.50
C THR A 9 -4.99 2.07 -5.17
N ALA A 10 -4.94 1.60 -3.93
CA ALA A 10 -3.89 0.67 -3.52
C ALA A 10 -3.97 -0.62 -4.32
N GLN A 11 -5.18 -1.13 -4.54
CA GLN A 11 -5.33 -2.35 -5.32
C GLN A 11 -4.85 -2.15 -6.74
N MET A 12 -5.19 -1.02 -7.33
CA MET A 12 -4.76 -0.73 -8.68
C MET A 12 -3.25 -0.63 -8.76
N MET A 13 -2.63 0.05 -7.79
CA MET A 13 -1.20 0.21 -7.78
C MET A 13 -0.49 -1.13 -7.63
N LEU A 14 -1.02 -2.00 -6.78
CA LEU A 14 -0.43 -3.31 -6.63
C LEU A 14 -0.51 -4.12 -7.92
N ARG A 15 -1.63 -3.99 -8.62
CA ARG A 15 -1.79 -4.70 -9.87
C ARG A 15 -0.85 -4.19 -10.94
N LEU A 16 -0.67 -2.87 -11.00
CA LEU A 16 0.15 -2.26 -12.05
C LEU A 16 1.63 -2.30 -11.74
N HIS A 17 1.99 -2.13 -10.47
CA HIS A 17 3.38 -1.95 -10.10
C HIS A 17 3.94 -3.07 -9.23
N GLY A 18 3.09 -3.91 -8.73
CA GLY A 18 3.55 -5.03 -7.90
C GLY A 18 4.25 -4.53 -6.65
N LEU A 19 5.42 -5.08 -6.41
CA LEU A 19 6.15 -4.75 -5.18
C LEU A 19 6.60 -3.31 -5.12
N ARG A 20 6.63 -2.63 -6.24
CA ARG A 20 7.07 -1.25 -6.26
C ARG A 20 5.99 -0.28 -5.80
N ALA A 21 4.75 -0.76 -5.68
CA ALA A 21 3.64 0.11 -5.33
C ALA A 21 3.89 0.84 -4.02
N GLN A 22 4.45 0.13 -3.04
CA GLN A 22 4.70 0.72 -1.75
C GLN A 22 5.70 1.87 -1.83
N ALA A 23 6.77 1.66 -2.57
CA ALA A 23 7.78 2.69 -2.73
C ALA A 23 7.22 3.89 -3.47
N ILE A 24 6.40 3.65 -4.47
CA ILE A 24 5.80 4.74 -5.23
C ILE A 24 4.91 5.58 -4.33
N ALA A 25 4.10 4.93 -3.50
CA ALA A 25 3.23 5.67 -2.58
C ALA A 25 4.05 6.51 -1.61
N GLN A 26 5.17 5.97 -1.12
CA GLN A 26 6.03 6.73 -0.23
C GLN A 26 6.63 7.95 -0.93
N GLU A 27 7.04 7.77 -2.17
CA GLU A 27 7.60 8.89 -2.92
C GLU A 27 6.58 9.99 -3.14
N ARG A 28 5.35 9.60 -3.46
CA ARG A 28 4.31 10.59 -3.66
C ARG A 28 4.00 11.34 -2.38
N ALA A 29 3.97 10.61 -1.26
CA ALA A 29 3.74 11.25 0.03
C ALA A 29 4.85 12.26 0.34
N ALA A 30 6.08 11.90 0.04
CA ALA A 30 7.20 12.82 0.27
C ALA A 30 7.08 14.06 -0.58
N GLU A 31 6.64 13.91 -1.83
CA GLU A 31 6.43 15.05 -2.70
C GLU A 31 5.38 15.99 -2.14
N MET A 32 4.29 15.40 -1.63
CA MET A 32 3.23 16.23 -1.05
C MET A 32 3.74 16.98 0.16
N ARG A 33 4.56 16.32 0.96
CA ARG A 33 5.12 16.97 2.14
C ARG A 33 6.00 18.15 1.75
N GLN A 34 6.81 17.97 0.73
CA GLN A 34 7.69 19.05 0.28
C GLN A 34 6.90 20.23 -0.26
N GLN A 35 5.76 19.95 -0.87
CA GLN A 35 4.92 21.00 -1.42
C GLN A 35 4.03 21.65 -0.38
N GLY A 36 3.99 21.09 0.81
CA GLY A 36 3.10 21.59 1.83
C GLY A 36 1.66 21.20 1.61
N ASP A 37 1.43 20.20 0.79
CA ASP A 37 0.08 19.75 0.46
C ASP A 37 -0.34 18.70 1.47
N THR A 38 -0.94 19.16 2.57
CA THR A 38 -1.28 18.25 3.66
C THR A 38 -2.40 17.29 3.28
N ALA A 39 -3.34 17.73 2.46
CA ALA A 39 -4.40 16.82 2.03
C ALA A 39 -3.84 15.73 1.14
N GLY A 40 -2.95 16.09 0.24
CA GLY A 40 -2.31 15.11 -0.63
C GLY A 40 -1.45 14.14 0.16
N LEU A 41 -0.73 14.67 1.15
CA LEU A 41 0.11 13.82 1.99
C LEU A 41 -0.76 12.79 2.73
N ASP A 42 -1.86 13.26 3.31
CA ASP A 42 -2.73 12.36 4.04
C ASP A 42 -3.30 11.29 3.11
N HIS A 43 -3.69 11.70 1.90
CA HIS A 43 -4.24 10.77 0.92
C HIS A 43 -3.23 9.68 0.58
N TRP A 44 -1.98 10.08 0.29
CA TRP A 44 -0.97 9.10 -0.09
C TRP A 44 -0.54 8.23 1.08
N GLN A 45 -0.59 8.76 2.30
CA GLN A 45 -0.31 7.94 3.47
C GLN A 45 -1.38 6.87 3.66
N GLN A 46 -2.64 7.20 3.39
CA GLN A 46 -3.69 6.20 3.45
C GLN A 46 -3.51 5.13 2.40
N ILE A 47 -3.10 5.53 1.20
CA ILE A 47 -2.83 4.57 0.14
C ILE A 47 -1.68 3.65 0.54
N HIS A 48 -0.62 4.22 1.08
CA HIS A 48 0.51 3.44 1.52
C HIS A 48 0.11 2.44 2.59
N THR A 49 -0.68 2.87 3.55
CA THR A 49 -1.16 1.98 4.60
C THR A 49 -1.99 0.84 4.01
N ALA A 50 -2.86 1.16 3.06
CA ALA A 50 -3.69 0.14 2.44
C ALA A 50 -2.82 -0.88 1.69
N ILE A 51 -1.80 -0.41 0.99
CA ILE A 51 -0.90 -1.30 0.29
C ILE A 51 -0.21 -2.24 1.28
N CYS A 52 0.27 -1.69 2.37
CA CYS A 52 0.95 -2.50 3.37
C CYS A 52 0.03 -3.55 3.96
N GLU A 53 -1.21 -3.16 4.23
CA GLU A 53 -2.16 -4.09 4.81
C GLU A 53 -2.52 -5.20 3.84
N MET A 54 -2.69 -4.87 2.58
CA MET A 54 -3.00 -5.88 1.58
C MET A 54 -1.86 -6.86 1.42
N ARG A 55 -0.64 -6.35 1.42
CA ARG A 55 0.51 -7.22 1.29
C ARG A 55 0.67 -8.10 2.51
N ARG A 56 0.42 -7.55 3.69
CA ARG A 56 0.51 -8.32 4.91
C ARG A 56 -0.53 -9.43 4.92
N SER A 57 -1.72 -9.11 4.48
CA SER A 57 -2.80 -10.07 4.45
C SER A 57 -2.46 -11.24 3.53
N THR A 58 -1.95 -10.92 2.36
CA THR A 58 -1.56 -11.95 1.43
C THR A 58 -0.43 -12.80 1.99
N ARG A 59 0.53 -12.14 2.61
CA ARG A 59 1.64 -12.86 3.20
C ARG A 59 1.19 -13.76 4.33
N GLN A 60 0.23 -13.30 5.11
CA GLN A 60 -0.26 -14.12 6.19
C GLN A 60 -0.93 -15.38 5.69
N GLU A 61 -1.65 -15.27 4.60
CA GLU A 61 -2.28 -16.44 4.04
C GLU A 61 -1.26 -17.47 3.61
N ASN A 62 -0.24 -17.00 2.92
CA ASN A 62 0.81 -17.88 2.49
C ASN A 62 1.57 -18.44 3.66
N TYR A 63 1.85 -17.60 4.61
CA TYR A 63 2.61 -18.00 5.75
C TYR A 63 1.87 -19.06 6.55
N GLY A 64 0.56 -18.90 6.65
CA GLY A 64 -0.24 -19.86 7.37
C GLY A 64 -0.10 -21.23 6.82
N GLU A 65 -0.01 -21.33 5.51
CA GLU A 65 0.16 -22.61 4.92
C GLU A 65 1.53 -23.16 5.10
N SER A 66 2.51 -22.33 4.86
CA SER A 66 3.84 -22.86 4.93
C SER A 66 4.34 -22.90 6.31
N HIS A 67 3.74 -22.14 7.19
CA HIS A 67 4.22 -22.10 8.49
C HIS A 67 4.26 -23.45 9.13
N ALA A 68 3.37 -24.27 8.73
CA ALA A 68 3.43 -25.55 9.30
C ALA A 68 4.81 -26.06 9.26
N ASP A 69 5.54 -25.71 8.37
CA ASP A 69 6.79 -26.17 8.31
C ASP A 69 7.80 -25.39 8.77
N HIS A 70 7.78 -24.61 8.98
CA HIS A 70 8.83 -23.92 9.25
C HIS A 70 9.27 -23.71 10.39
N ARG A 71 9.25 -23.65 10.83
CA ARG A 71 9.69 -23.36 11.70
C ARG A 71 10.19 -23.57 12.29
N SER A 72 10.33 -23.64 12.13
CA SER A 72 10.82 -23.79 12.45
C SER A 72 11.13 -23.70 12.79
#